data_1f0ceb156b87a41a7f3aa5532dbd11fb
#
_entry.id   1f0ceb156b87a41a7f3aa5532dbd11fb
#
_cell.length_a   1.000
_cell.length_b   1.000
_cell.length_c   1.000
_cell.angle_alpha   90.00
_cell.angle_beta   90.00
_cell.angle_gamma   90.00
#
_symmetry.space_group_name_H-M   'P 1'
#
loop_
_entity.id
_entity.type
_entity.pdbx_description
1 polymer ?
#
loop_
_entity_poly.entity_id
_entity_poly.type
_entity_poly.pdbx_seq_one_letter_code
_entity_poly.pdbx_strand_id
1 'polypeptide(L)'
;MIIGPRRLALIGAIVAVALAIIFYPLIVRTPIDLDKVSIELTKVALKPSTASEEELSLELTLTLTNLNNFTLTTSRIEYELFADGASIGTSVLSYESVPVNGRPALFPGDSIPLRHLFLYKYSDSGAETFSKIMSNSTQIDWSIRGSAFIESATTLETKQFSDEL
;
A
#
# COMPACT_ATOMS: atom_id res chain seq x y z
N MET A 1 5.36 39.04 -44.43
CA MET A 1 3.97 38.63 -44.16
C MET A 1 3.60 39.22 -42.78
N ILE A 2 2.80 40.29 -42.74
CA ILE A 2 2.44 40.97 -41.49
C ILE A 2 1.25 40.23 -40.88
N ILE A 3 1.45 39.63 -39.70
CA ILE A 3 0.38 38.94 -38.95
C ILE A 3 -0.55 40.01 -38.40
N GLY A 4 -1.80 40.06 -38.81
CA GLY A 4 -2.77 41.02 -38.32
C GLY A 4 -3.09 40.83 -36.82
N PRO A 5 -3.52 41.89 -36.10
CA PRO A 5 -3.68 41.88 -34.64
C PRO A 5 -4.64 40.79 -34.11
N ARG A 6 -5.66 40.42 -34.90
CA ARG A 6 -6.59 39.34 -34.53
C ARG A 6 -5.92 37.95 -34.55
N ARG A 7 -5.00 37.71 -35.51
CA ARG A 7 -4.25 36.42 -35.55
C ARG A 7 -3.22 36.33 -34.41
N LEU A 8 -2.61 37.47 -34.07
CA LEU A 8 -1.69 37.54 -32.93
C LEU A 8 -2.41 37.25 -31.61
N ALA A 9 -3.61 37.82 -31.43
CA ALA A 9 -4.43 37.55 -30.25
C ALA A 9 -4.85 36.06 -30.15
N LEU A 10 -5.22 35.45 -31.28
CA LEU A 10 -5.58 34.03 -31.33
C LEU A 10 -4.39 33.13 -30.96
N ILE A 11 -3.21 33.41 -31.51
CA ILE A 11 -1.99 32.66 -31.19
C ILE A 11 -1.66 32.82 -29.70
N GLY A 12 -1.76 34.04 -29.15
CA GLY A 12 -1.54 34.30 -27.75
C GLY A 12 -2.50 33.52 -26.83
N ALA A 13 -3.78 33.45 -27.19
CA ALA A 13 -4.78 32.67 -26.46
C ALA A 13 -4.48 31.17 -26.48
N ILE A 14 -4.10 30.61 -27.64
CA ILE A 14 -3.74 29.19 -27.78
C ILE A 14 -2.51 28.87 -26.93
N VAL A 15 -1.48 29.72 -26.95
CA VAL A 15 -0.27 29.54 -26.16
C VAL A 15 -0.60 29.63 -24.67
N ALA A 16 -1.42 30.57 -24.25
CA ALA A 16 -1.83 30.71 -22.84
C ALA A 16 -2.58 29.46 -22.33
N VAL A 17 -3.51 28.92 -23.14
CA VAL A 17 -4.25 27.70 -22.80
C VAL A 17 -3.30 26.49 -22.75
N ALA A 18 -2.39 26.37 -23.70
CA ALA A 18 -1.39 25.28 -23.71
C ALA A 18 -0.48 25.35 -22.46
N LEU A 19 -0.01 26.54 -22.10
CA LEU A 19 0.76 26.75 -20.87
C LEU A 19 -0.07 26.45 -19.62
N ALA A 20 -1.33 26.87 -19.58
CA ALA A 20 -2.21 26.55 -18.46
C ALA A 20 -2.38 25.04 -18.29
N ILE A 21 -2.58 24.27 -19.37
CA ILE A 21 -2.71 22.81 -19.33
C ILE A 21 -1.40 22.15 -18.85
N ILE A 22 -0.24 22.66 -19.30
CA ILE A 22 1.07 22.10 -18.93
C ILE A 22 1.40 22.40 -17.45
N PHE A 23 1.10 23.62 -16.98
CA PHE A 23 1.47 24.05 -15.63
C PHE A 23 0.42 23.75 -14.57
N TYR A 24 -0.85 23.50 -14.97
CA TYR A 24 -1.94 23.19 -14.04
C TYR A 24 -1.60 22.01 -13.09
N PRO A 25 -1.09 20.85 -13.59
CA PRO A 25 -0.74 19.73 -12.71
C PRO A 25 0.44 20.03 -11.75
N LEU A 26 1.29 21.01 -12.10
CA LEU A 26 2.41 21.43 -11.25
C LEU A 26 1.97 22.37 -10.12
N ILE A 27 0.87 23.09 -10.33
CA ILE A 27 0.33 24.08 -9.37
C ILE A 27 -0.70 23.41 -8.45
N VAL A 28 -1.52 22.52 -9.00
CA VAL A 28 -2.59 21.82 -8.25
C VAL A 28 -2.07 20.47 -7.78
N ARG A 29 -1.16 20.48 -6.81
CA ARG A 29 -0.81 19.28 -6.05
C ARG A 29 -1.82 19.14 -4.92
N THR A 30 -2.53 18.03 -4.89
CA THR A 30 -3.36 17.66 -3.74
C THR A 30 -2.49 16.79 -2.83
N PRO A 31 -1.93 17.33 -1.74
CA PRO A 31 -1.13 16.54 -0.81
C PRO A 31 -2.00 15.44 -0.21
N ILE A 32 -1.44 14.25 -0.06
CA ILE A 32 -2.09 13.16 0.66
C ILE A 32 -1.94 13.46 2.15
N ASP A 33 -3.07 13.51 2.85
CA ASP A 33 -3.08 13.57 4.31
C ASP A 33 -2.89 12.15 4.85
N LEU A 34 -1.65 11.81 5.19
CA LEU A 34 -1.28 10.47 5.67
C LEU A 34 -1.93 10.12 7.01
N ASP A 35 -2.33 11.09 7.83
CA ASP A 35 -3.04 10.83 9.08
C ASP A 35 -4.47 10.32 8.84
N LYS A 36 -4.99 10.54 7.65
CA LYS A 36 -6.28 10.04 7.15
C LYS A 36 -6.18 8.71 6.41
N VAL A 37 -5.02 8.07 6.42
CA VAL A 37 -4.84 6.73 5.87
C VAL A 37 -4.47 5.80 7.02
N SER A 38 -5.24 4.75 7.28
CA SER A 38 -4.86 3.69 8.20
C SER A 38 -4.51 2.40 7.47
N ILE A 39 -3.63 1.62 8.08
CA ILE A 39 -3.23 0.29 7.63
C ILE A 39 -3.21 -0.59 8.87
N GLU A 40 -4.09 -1.57 8.91
CA GLU A 40 -4.34 -2.41 10.06
C GLU A 40 -4.16 -3.89 9.70
N LEU A 41 -3.56 -4.67 10.59
CA LEU A 41 -3.47 -6.11 10.49
C LEU A 41 -4.76 -6.71 11.04
N THR A 42 -5.67 -7.14 10.17
CA THR A 42 -6.99 -7.61 10.60
C THR A 42 -7.11 -9.11 10.67
N LYS A 43 -6.15 -9.86 10.13
CA LYS A 43 -6.14 -11.32 10.19
C LYS A 43 -4.76 -11.88 9.92
N VAL A 44 -4.38 -12.90 10.69
CA VAL A 44 -3.32 -13.86 10.37
C VAL A 44 -3.89 -15.26 10.52
N ALA A 45 -3.73 -16.10 9.50
CA ALA A 45 -4.23 -17.47 9.53
C ALA A 45 -3.23 -18.42 8.89
N LEU A 46 -2.96 -19.54 9.56
CA LEU A 46 -2.19 -20.64 8.98
C LEU A 46 -2.98 -21.27 7.83
N LYS A 47 -2.31 -21.51 6.69
CA LYS A 47 -2.84 -22.31 5.58
C LYS A 47 -2.37 -23.77 5.69
N PRO A 48 -3.18 -24.69 6.24
CA PRO A 48 -2.75 -26.07 6.51
C PRO A 48 -2.35 -26.83 5.25
N SER A 49 -2.95 -26.51 4.10
CA SER A 49 -2.69 -27.20 2.82
C SER A 49 -1.28 -26.99 2.26
N THR A 50 -0.54 -26.01 2.77
CA THR A 50 0.80 -25.65 2.32
C THR A 50 1.82 -25.68 3.45
N ALA A 51 1.40 -26.04 4.67
CA ALA A 51 2.31 -26.19 5.81
C ALA A 51 3.16 -27.47 5.65
N SER A 52 4.45 -27.34 5.88
CA SER A 52 5.41 -28.45 5.93
C SER A 52 6.27 -28.32 7.19
N GLU A 53 7.10 -29.31 7.46
CA GLU A 53 8.07 -29.24 8.58
C GLU A 53 9.15 -28.18 8.38
N GLU A 54 9.31 -27.70 7.14
CA GLU A 54 10.33 -26.70 6.79
C GLU A 54 9.77 -25.31 6.48
N GLU A 55 8.47 -25.21 6.14
CA GLU A 55 7.87 -23.95 5.73
C GLU A 55 6.38 -23.88 6.09
N LEU A 56 5.97 -22.75 6.66
CA LEU A 56 4.58 -22.40 6.95
C LEU A 56 4.10 -21.30 6.01
N SER A 57 2.90 -21.45 5.51
CA SER A 57 2.22 -20.40 4.75
C SER A 57 1.16 -19.72 5.61
N LEU A 58 1.33 -18.43 5.84
CA LEU A 58 0.40 -17.59 6.59
C LEU A 58 -0.37 -16.68 5.63
N GLU A 59 -1.68 -16.72 5.68
CA GLU A 59 -2.53 -15.75 4.98
C GLU A 59 -2.75 -14.54 5.89
N LEU A 60 -2.19 -13.39 5.49
CA LEU A 60 -2.41 -12.11 6.14
C LEU A 60 -3.50 -11.34 5.43
N THR A 61 -4.27 -10.57 6.21
CA THR A 61 -5.16 -9.54 5.67
C THR A 61 -4.78 -8.20 6.29
N LEU A 62 -4.38 -7.27 5.42
CA LEU A 62 -4.15 -5.87 5.77
C LEU A 62 -5.37 -5.07 5.31
N THR A 63 -5.99 -4.33 6.21
CA THR A 63 -7.09 -3.45 5.87
C THR A 63 -6.58 -2.02 5.74
N LEU A 64 -6.73 -1.46 4.53
CA LEU A 64 -6.40 -0.07 4.25
C LEU A 64 -7.66 0.77 4.27
N THR A 65 -7.63 1.90 4.98
CA THR A 65 -8.75 2.85 5.07
C THR A 65 -8.31 4.23 4.60
N ASN A 66 -9.16 4.90 3.80
CA ASN A 66 -8.92 6.23 3.27
C ASN A 66 -10.00 7.21 3.76
N LEU A 67 -9.63 8.12 4.64
CA LEU A 67 -10.49 9.22 5.09
C LEU A 67 -10.19 10.56 4.37
N ASN A 68 -9.31 10.55 3.34
CA ASN A 68 -9.16 11.70 2.45
C ASN A 68 -10.42 11.85 1.57
N ASN A 69 -10.60 13.01 0.96
CA ASN A 69 -11.75 13.32 0.10
C ASN A 69 -11.52 13.01 -1.39
N PHE A 70 -10.48 12.25 -1.70
CA PHE A 70 -10.14 11.80 -3.06
C PHE A 70 -9.63 10.36 -3.05
N THR A 71 -9.70 9.72 -4.22
CA THR A 71 -9.29 8.33 -4.39
C THR A 71 -7.77 8.19 -4.28
N LEU A 72 -7.36 7.19 -3.52
CA LEU A 72 -5.98 6.75 -3.37
C LEU A 72 -5.80 5.36 -3.98
N THR A 73 -4.56 4.97 -4.18
CA THR A 73 -4.16 3.59 -4.48
C THR A 73 -2.85 3.29 -3.77
N THR A 74 -2.48 2.02 -3.70
CA THR A 74 -1.17 1.63 -3.21
C THR A 74 -0.42 0.86 -4.29
N SER A 75 0.85 1.18 -4.47
CA SER A 75 1.73 0.45 -5.38
C SER A 75 2.52 -0.64 -4.67
N ARG A 76 2.81 -0.44 -3.38
CA ARG A 76 3.68 -1.35 -2.64
C ARG A 76 3.48 -1.19 -1.14
N ILE A 77 3.51 -2.31 -0.42
CA ILE A 77 3.54 -2.35 1.05
C ILE A 77 4.67 -3.28 1.43
N GLU A 78 5.66 -2.74 2.13
CA GLU A 78 6.77 -3.48 2.73
C GLU A 78 6.50 -3.63 4.21
N TYR A 79 6.68 -4.82 4.76
CA TYR A 79 6.41 -5.04 6.16
C TYR A 79 7.28 -6.14 6.77
N GLU A 80 7.44 -6.07 8.06
CA GLU A 80 8.00 -7.09 8.94
C GLU A 80 6.90 -7.60 9.86
N LEU A 81 6.77 -8.92 9.94
CA LEU A 81 5.76 -9.60 10.77
C LEU A 81 6.40 -10.16 12.03
N PHE A 82 5.69 -10.02 13.14
CA PHE A 82 6.13 -10.49 14.45
C PHE A 82 5.10 -11.45 15.03
N ALA A 83 5.58 -12.45 15.74
CA ALA A 83 4.79 -13.36 16.56
C ALA A 83 5.36 -13.34 17.98
N ASP A 84 4.53 -13.01 18.98
CA ASP A 84 4.94 -12.85 20.39
C ASP A 84 6.15 -11.91 20.55
N GLY A 85 6.21 -10.84 19.76
CA GLY A 85 7.30 -9.87 19.75
C GLY A 85 8.58 -10.32 19.02
N ALA A 86 8.67 -11.57 18.58
CA ALA A 86 9.79 -12.07 17.77
C ALA A 86 9.56 -11.84 16.28
N SER A 87 10.52 -11.27 15.57
CA SER A 87 10.46 -11.13 14.12
C SER A 87 10.48 -12.49 13.44
N ILE A 88 9.49 -12.75 12.60
CA ILE A 88 9.42 -13.96 11.76
C ILE A 88 9.78 -13.70 10.30
N GLY A 89 10.07 -12.44 9.96
CA GLY A 89 10.61 -12.05 8.66
C GLY A 89 9.91 -10.87 8.03
N THR A 90 10.40 -10.52 6.85
CA THR A 90 9.91 -9.40 6.04
C THR A 90 9.24 -9.90 4.77
N SER A 91 8.28 -9.15 4.27
CA SER A 91 7.65 -9.42 2.97
C SER A 91 7.21 -8.14 2.27
N VAL A 92 6.87 -8.26 0.99
CA VAL A 92 6.46 -7.16 0.13
C VAL A 92 5.21 -7.54 -0.63
N LEU A 93 4.14 -6.78 -0.43
CA LEU A 93 2.95 -6.83 -1.28
C LEU A 93 3.10 -5.74 -2.33
N SER A 94 3.34 -6.13 -3.59
CA SER A 94 3.64 -5.19 -4.68
C SER A 94 2.60 -5.28 -5.80
N TYR A 95 2.14 -4.11 -6.23
CA TYR A 95 1.31 -3.88 -7.41
C TYR A 95 2.04 -3.05 -8.48
N GLU A 96 3.37 -2.91 -8.39
CA GLU A 96 4.17 -2.06 -9.30
C GLU A 96 4.08 -2.51 -10.76
N SER A 97 3.94 -3.82 -11.00
CA SER A 97 3.73 -4.38 -12.34
C SER A 97 2.30 -4.22 -12.87
N VAL A 98 1.37 -3.78 -12.03
CA VAL A 98 -0.03 -3.56 -12.39
C VAL A 98 -0.23 -2.09 -12.78
N PRO A 99 -0.83 -1.78 -13.95
CA PRO A 99 -1.19 -0.41 -14.30
C PRO A 99 -2.03 0.24 -13.21
N VAL A 100 -1.89 1.57 -13.02
CA VAL A 100 -2.55 2.32 -11.93
C VAL A 100 -4.06 2.07 -11.86
N ASN A 101 -4.74 1.97 -13.00
CA ASN A 101 -6.17 1.69 -13.09
C ASN A 101 -6.55 0.23 -12.77
N GLY A 102 -5.60 -0.66 -12.62
CA GLY A 102 -5.80 -2.06 -12.21
C GLY A 102 -5.39 -2.33 -10.76
N ARG A 103 -4.81 -1.34 -10.07
CA ARG A 103 -4.45 -1.43 -8.65
C ARG A 103 -5.69 -1.28 -7.77
N PRO A 104 -5.67 -1.78 -6.54
CA PRO A 104 -6.78 -1.58 -5.60
C PRO A 104 -7.06 -0.09 -5.41
N ALA A 105 -8.26 0.36 -5.85
CA ALA A 105 -8.70 1.73 -5.68
C ALA A 105 -9.36 1.89 -4.30
N LEU A 106 -8.86 2.84 -3.53
CA LEU A 106 -9.32 3.16 -2.19
C LEU A 106 -10.10 4.47 -2.26
N PHE A 107 -11.43 4.38 -2.41
CA PHE A 107 -12.29 5.55 -2.52
C PHE A 107 -12.40 6.30 -1.19
N PRO A 108 -12.82 7.59 -1.22
CA PRO A 108 -13.07 8.37 -0.01
C PRO A 108 -14.02 7.67 0.96
N GLY A 109 -13.60 7.45 2.20
CA GLY A 109 -14.36 6.80 3.24
C GLY A 109 -14.36 5.26 3.20
N ASP A 110 -13.75 4.65 2.19
CA ASP A 110 -13.71 3.20 2.04
C ASP A 110 -12.57 2.53 2.81
N SER A 111 -12.79 1.27 3.13
CA SER A 111 -11.78 0.33 3.64
C SER A 111 -11.73 -0.89 2.74
N ILE A 112 -10.54 -1.29 2.33
CA ILE A 112 -10.34 -2.48 1.49
C ILE A 112 -9.40 -3.48 2.17
N PRO A 113 -9.76 -4.78 2.18
CA PRO A 113 -8.87 -5.84 2.65
C PRO A 113 -7.91 -6.27 1.54
N LEU A 114 -6.62 -6.22 1.81
CA LEU A 114 -5.57 -6.75 0.95
C LEU A 114 -5.05 -8.05 1.55
N ARG A 115 -5.15 -9.14 0.81
CA ARG A 115 -4.67 -10.45 1.24
C ARG A 115 -3.28 -10.70 0.69
N HIS A 116 -2.40 -11.21 1.53
CA HIS A 116 -1.05 -11.57 1.15
C HIS A 116 -0.65 -12.91 1.76
N LEU A 117 0.11 -13.71 1.02
CA LEU A 117 0.67 -14.96 1.50
C LEU A 117 2.10 -14.70 1.98
N PHE A 118 2.33 -14.93 3.26
CA PHE A 118 3.64 -14.85 3.91
C PHE A 118 4.20 -16.25 4.09
N LEU A 119 5.43 -16.47 3.66
CA LEU A 119 6.14 -17.74 3.81
C LEU A 119 7.14 -17.64 4.95
N TYR A 120 6.92 -18.43 6.00
CA TYR A 120 7.81 -18.52 7.14
C TYR A 120 8.59 -19.82 7.09
N LYS A 121 9.91 -19.72 6.91
CA LYS A 121 10.80 -20.87 6.85
C LYS A 121 11.30 -21.24 8.22
N TYR A 122 11.42 -22.56 8.47
CA TYR A 122 12.02 -23.08 9.68
C TYR A 122 13.45 -22.56 9.84
N SER A 123 13.79 -22.20 11.09
CA SER A 123 15.15 -21.91 11.50
C SER A 123 15.36 -22.36 12.94
N ASP A 124 16.57 -22.77 13.30
CA ASP A 124 16.87 -23.24 14.65
C ASP A 124 16.59 -22.14 15.71
N SER A 125 16.86 -20.89 15.37
CA SER A 125 16.59 -19.75 16.24
C SER A 125 15.09 -19.42 16.40
N GLY A 126 14.26 -19.84 15.46
CA GLY A 126 12.81 -19.63 15.42
C GLY A 126 11.99 -20.90 15.71
N ALA A 127 12.62 -22.00 16.12
CA ALA A 127 11.97 -23.32 16.25
C ALA A 127 10.76 -23.31 17.20
N GLU A 128 10.84 -22.59 18.30
CA GLU A 128 9.74 -22.47 19.26
C GLU A 128 8.52 -21.74 18.63
N THR A 129 8.75 -20.58 18.04
CA THR A 129 7.72 -19.79 17.33
C THR A 129 7.11 -20.59 16.18
N PHE A 130 7.96 -21.29 15.38
CA PHE A 130 7.49 -22.13 14.30
C PHE A 130 6.56 -23.25 14.80
N SER A 131 6.94 -23.97 15.86
CA SER A 131 6.13 -25.04 16.46
C SER A 131 4.83 -24.50 17.05
N LYS A 132 4.85 -23.32 17.67
CA LYS A 132 3.67 -22.65 18.21
C LYS A 132 2.67 -22.28 17.10
N ILE A 133 3.17 -21.72 15.98
CA ILE A 133 2.35 -21.38 14.81
C ILE A 133 1.78 -22.66 14.17
N MET A 134 2.62 -23.69 13.99
CA MET A 134 2.22 -24.97 13.39
C MET A 134 1.12 -25.66 14.18
N SER A 135 1.15 -25.57 15.52
CA SER A 135 0.09 -26.10 16.38
C SER A 135 -1.23 -25.31 16.29
N ASN A 136 -1.26 -24.24 15.47
CA ASN A 136 -2.40 -23.35 15.31
C ASN A 136 -2.90 -22.79 16.66
N SER A 137 -1.96 -22.41 17.52
CA SER A 137 -2.25 -21.82 18.82
C SER A 137 -3.02 -20.51 18.63
N THR A 138 -4.15 -20.38 19.31
CA THR A 138 -4.95 -19.14 19.33
C THR A 138 -4.36 -18.06 20.24
N GLN A 139 -3.23 -18.34 20.88
CA GLN A 139 -2.55 -17.46 21.83
C GLN A 139 -1.23 -16.93 21.25
N ILE A 140 -1.26 -16.42 20.03
CA ILE A 140 -0.12 -15.75 19.41
C ILE A 140 -0.46 -14.28 19.29
N ASP A 141 0.35 -13.44 19.90
CA ASP A 141 0.25 -11.98 19.76
C ASP A 141 0.95 -11.58 18.46
N TRP A 142 0.13 -11.25 17.47
CA TRP A 142 0.61 -10.83 16.17
C TRP A 142 0.81 -9.32 16.11
N SER A 143 1.94 -8.88 15.61
CA SER A 143 2.13 -7.47 15.28
C SER A 143 2.87 -7.31 13.94
N ILE A 144 2.69 -6.13 13.34
CA ILE A 144 3.27 -5.79 12.06
C ILE A 144 3.79 -4.36 12.11
N ARG A 145 4.89 -4.10 11.41
CA ARG A 145 5.34 -2.73 11.13
C ARG A 145 5.90 -2.66 9.71
N GLY A 146 5.75 -1.50 9.10
CA GLY A 146 6.20 -1.36 7.73
C GLY A 146 5.98 0.00 7.13
N SER A 147 6.09 0.05 5.82
CA SER A 147 5.82 1.24 5.02
C SER A 147 4.96 0.90 3.81
N ALA A 148 4.01 1.78 3.49
CA ALA A 148 3.18 1.68 2.30
C ALA A 148 3.38 2.90 1.41
N PHE A 149 3.48 2.66 0.12
CA PHE A 149 3.57 3.69 -0.91
C PHE A 149 2.15 4.01 -1.39
N ILE A 150 1.66 5.17 -0.96
CA ILE A 150 0.29 5.65 -1.23
C ILE A 150 0.35 6.66 -2.37
N GLU A 151 -0.49 6.47 -3.36
CA GLU A 151 -0.51 7.27 -4.57
C GLU A 151 -1.88 7.94 -4.76
N SER A 152 -1.85 9.19 -5.18
CA SER A 152 -2.98 9.91 -5.78
C SER A 152 -2.71 10.14 -7.26
N ALA A 153 -3.61 10.85 -7.95
CA ALA A 153 -3.41 11.21 -9.35
C ALA A 153 -2.14 12.05 -9.61
N THR A 154 -1.64 12.78 -8.60
CA THR A 154 -0.54 13.75 -8.75
C THR A 154 0.59 13.61 -7.74
N THR A 155 0.44 12.76 -6.74
CA THR A 155 1.37 12.69 -5.60
C THR A 155 1.59 11.24 -5.17
N LEU A 156 2.81 10.93 -4.80
CA LEU A 156 3.23 9.69 -4.15
C LEU A 156 3.79 10.05 -2.77
N GLU A 157 3.30 9.38 -1.74
CA GLU A 157 3.75 9.55 -0.35
C GLU A 157 4.02 8.19 0.29
N THR A 158 4.88 8.17 1.31
CA THR A 158 5.19 6.95 2.06
C THR A 158 4.60 7.04 3.45
N LYS A 159 3.67 6.14 3.77
CA LYS A 159 3.07 5.97 5.10
C LYS A 159 3.83 4.92 5.88
N GLN A 160 4.41 5.29 7.02
CA GLN A 160 4.88 4.33 8.03
C GLN A 160 3.69 3.86 8.85
N PHE A 161 3.67 2.58 9.20
CA PHE A 161 2.62 2.01 10.03
C PHE A 161 3.16 0.93 10.98
N SER A 162 2.47 0.75 12.08
CA SER A 162 2.61 -0.38 13.00
C SER A 162 1.25 -0.71 13.58
N ASP A 163 0.97 -1.99 13.75
CA ASP A 163 -0.32 -2.45 14.27
C ASP A 163 -0.17 -3.79 14.99
N GLU A 164 -1.12 -4.11 15.89
CA GLU A 164 -1.18 -5.32 16.69
C GLU A 164 -2.58 -5.93 16.56
N LEU A 165 -2.65 -7.27 16.45
CA LEU A 165 -3.89 -8.04 16.25
C LEU A 165 -4.27 -8.77 17.52
#